data_df2c50c95b0e6e0adbccfffd51b78708
#
_entry.id   df2c50c95b0e6e0adbccfffd51b78708
#
_cell.length_a   1.000
_cell.length_b   1.000
_cell.length_c   1.000
_cell.angle_alpha   90.00
_cell.angle_beta   90.00
_cell.angle_gamma   90.00
#
_symmetry.space_group_name_H-M   'P 1'
#
loop_
_entity.id
_entity.type
_entity.pdbx_description
1 polymer ?
#
loop_
_entity_poly.entity_id
_entity_poly.type
_entity_poly.pdbx_seq_one_letter_code
_entity_poly.pdbx_strand_id
1 'polypeptide(L)'
;MRNSVASKGFRTKIAVLAAASLIPMSMVATSAQADVATAPINLSAPTGIPGVAPLPFTAVKAATFTIPATMKNLTVVANQGPIGTAFTVTGSGLAVNTTMGLTWSTADGHWVTEVLPNTVNYLGAGYTKYSVNMTTVTTDAAGGFAFTTKAPEDFGGVHDIYAIAAGVAVAHGGFQMTRTISISPTRGPVGTPITVTYTGMGASLYAGGAALLWDNNYSGEMQAQWTRGTARVIIRAAGGVGDHNIQVRDAINFAYLNVLQSPIPYANGGAATFHTTRDKGLIAPYITQPSAVTPSISARTTLTTTGLDPATKAIQTLSKTEGPILTKTTVNVTDLAPSTDYRIVWSTVVGNRVNCTGTCWAYNSIPLGTASSNASGTLSQEVTVPDNLGGFHSIQVLKGDAIQSQAVFYLQESIMPLYDKDGKLATMGVAKADTSGSLEAFQRGGAGAPTYTFKEGEEFTISMKGVGWTQMDNTLAVTYDNSYIGYGCGFNSNGYMVIHLWATGKPGTHVVDLYPLLYTNQPSFTNTPYGMVPVLSGDRDLPGLALGYKIPSVHFTIRIVK
;
A
#
# COMPACT_ATOMS: atom_id res chain seq x y z
N MET A 1 -58.63 23.44 13.87
CA MET A 1 -59.47 23.36 12.65
C MET A 1 -58.82 22.42 11.67
N ARG A 2 -59.50 21.33 11.39
CA ARG A 2 -59.11 20.29 10.44
C ARG A 2 -59.36 20.80 9.01
N ASN A 3 -58.43 20.56 8.08
CA ASN A 3 -58.76 20.42 6.68
C ASN A 3 -57.93 19.30 6.05
N SER A 4 -58.64 18.26 5.70
CA SER A 4 -58.20 17.13 4.89
C SER A 4 -58.26 17.53 3.41
N VAL A 5 -57.19 17.20 2.65
CA VAL A 5 -57.23 17.19 1.18
C VAL A 5 -56.93 15.78 0.71
N ALA A 6 -57.90 15.18 0.04
CA ALA A 6 -57.86 13.88 -0.58
C ALA A 6 -57.03 13.91 -1.89
N SER A 7 -56.08 12.98 -2.04
CA SER A 7 -55.41 12.74 -3.31
C SER A 7 -56.14 11.69 -4.14
N LYS A 8 -56.56 12.06 -5.35
CA LYS A 8 -57.07 11.15 -6.36
C LYS A 8 -55.93 10.40 -7.04
N GLY A 9 -56.01 9.08 -7.01
CA GLY A 9 -55.09 8.22 -7.70
C GLY A 9 -55.24 8.25 -9.23
N PHE A 10 -54.09 8.26 -9.89
CA PHE A 10 -53.99 7.98 -11.32
C PHE A 10 -53.32 6.62 -11.49
N ARG A 11 -54.12 5.62 -11.91
CA ARG A 11 -53.59 4.30 -12.29
C ARG A 11 -53.41 4.28 -13.80
N THR A 12 -52.19 4.32 -14.28
CA THR A 12 -51.86 4.02 -15.67
C THR A 12 -51.27 2.60 -15.73
N LYS A 13 -51.98 1.72 -16.41
CA LYS A 13 -51.49 0.37 -16.72
C LYS A 13 -50.61 0.46 -17.96
N ILE A 14 -49.32 0.15 -17.80
CA ILE A 14 -48.43 -0.13 -18.92
C ILE A 14 -48.20 -1.64 -18.94
N ALA A 15 -48.70 -2.29 -19.96
CA ALA A 15 -48.41 -3.67 -20.28
C ALA A 15 -47.13 -3.68 -21.15
N VAL A 16 -46.05 -4.20 -20.62
CA VAL A 16 -44.80 -4.47 -21.37
C VAL A 16 -44.79 -5.96 -21.69
N LEU A 17 -44.94 -6.30 -22.97
CA LEU A 17 -44.63 -7.64 -23.48
C LEU A 17 -43.08 -7.78 -23.51
N ALA A 18 -42.53 -8.54 -22.62
CA ALA A 18 -41.15 -8.99 -22.71
C ALA A 18 -41.12 -10.41 -23.31
N ALA A 19 -40.69 -10.52 -24.55
CA ALA A 19 -40.29 -11.81 -25.12
C ALA A 19 -38.94 -12.20 -24.57
N ALA A 20 -38.91 -13.10 -23.57
CA ALA A 20 -37.72 -13.67 -23.03
C ALA A 20 -37.25 -14.85 -23.90
N SER A 21 -36.19 -14.69 -24.65
CA SER A 21 -35.42 -15.81 -25.21
C SER A 21 -34.59 -16.45 -24.08
N LEU A 22 -35.06 -17.55 -23.55
CA LEU A 22 -34.35 -18.43 -22.62
C LEU A 22 -33.24 -19.17 -23.38
N ILE A 23 -32.02 -18.69 -23.23
CA ILE A 23 -30.82 -19.48 -23.47
C ILE A 23 -30.54 -20.24 -22.15
N PRO A 24 -30.52 -21.58 -22.13
CA PRO A 24 -30.15 -22.29 -20.92
C PRO A 24 -28.65 -22.11 -20.67
N MET A 25 -28.29 -21.18 -19.79
CA MET A 25 -27.00 -21.19 -19.14
C MET A 25 -26.98 -22.38 -18.17
N SER A 26 -26.30 -23.45 -18.55
CA SER A 26 -25.93 -24.51 -17.62
C SER A 26 -24.95 -23.89 -16.59
N MET A 27 -25.49 -23.44 -15.47
CA MET A 27 -24.68 -23.16 -14.28
C MET A 27 -24.09 -24.49 -13.79
N VAL A 28 -22.83 -24.73 -14.08
CA VAL A 28 -22.05 -25.68 -13.30
C VAL A 28 -21.89 -25.04 -11.94
N ALA A 29 -22.70 -25.46 -10.99
CA ALA A 29 -22.51 -25.11 -9.59
C ALA A 29 -21.21 -25.77 -9.12
N THR A 30 -20.08 -25.06 -9.23
CA THR A 30 -18.91 -25.40 -8.47
C THR A 30 -19.27 -25.12 -7.01
N SER A 31 -19.21 -26.17 -6.19
CA SER A 31 -19.36 -26.06 -4.75
C SER A 31 -18.44 -24.95 -4.25
N ALA A 32 -19.02 -23.89 -3.68
CA ALA A 32 -18.27 -22.89 -2.96
C ALA A 32 -17.51 -23.63 -1.84
N GLN A 33 -16.21 -23.75 -1.99
CA GLN A 33 -15.35 -24.24 -0.93
C GLN A 33 -15.43 -23.16 0.15
N ALA A 34 -16.03 -23.51 1.29
CA ALA A 34 -16.06 -22.61 2.43
C ALA A 34 -14.62 -22.19 2.75
N ASP A 35 -14.35 -20.89 2.77
CA ASP A 35 -13.05 -20.36 3.14
C ASP A 35 -12.69 -20.91 4.52
N VAL A 36 -11.65 -21.75 4.58
CA VAL A 36 -11.10 -22.20 5.84
C VAL A 36 -10.40 -20.99 6.45
N ALA A 37 -10.93 -20.50 7.55
CA ALA A 37 -10.31 -19.40 8.30
C ALA A 37 -8.87 -19.80 8.65
N THR A 38 -7.90 -19.17 8.01
CA THR A 38 -6.49 -19.34 8.32
C THR A 38 -6.12 -18.43 9.49
N ALA A 39 -5.21 -18.87 10.35
CA ALA A 39 -4.69 -18.01 11.40
C ALA A 39 -4.02 -16.77 10.77
N PRO A 40 -4.12 -15.59 11.42
CA PRO A 40 -3.42 -14.40 10.96
C PRO A 40 -1.92 -14.64 10.78
N ILE A 41 -1.36 -14.05 9.73
CA ILE A 41 0.05 -14.17 9.37
C ILE A 41 0.77 -12.87 9.69
N ASN A 42 1.93 -12.97 10.33
CA ASN A 42 2.84 -11.83 10.52
C ASN A 42 3.72 -11.68 9.27
N LEU A 43 3.49 -10.63 8.50
CA LEU A 43 4.28 -10.32 7.31
C LEU A 43 5.55 -9.58 7.71
N SER A 44 6.68 -10.25 7.55
CA SER A 44 8.00 -9.64 7.70
C SER A 44 8.34 -8.78 6.49
N ALA A 45 9.31 -7.87 6.66
CA ALA A 45 9.82 -7.05 5.58
C ALA A 45 10.30 -7.90 4.40
N PRO A 46 9.89 -7.60 3.16
CA PRO A 46 10.49 -8.21 1.98
C PRO A 46 11.96 -7.79 1.85
N THR A 47 12.75 -8.62 1.16
CA THR A 47 14.14 -8.29 0.89
C THR A 47 14.23 -7.19 -0.17
N GLY A 48 15.10 -6.20 0.05
CA GLY A 48 15.32 -5.09 -0.89
C GLY A 48 14.47 -3.85 -0.63
N ILE A 49 13.73 -3.78 0.47
CA ILE A 49 13.04 -2.55 0.89
C ILE A 49 14.05 -1.40 1.01
N PRO A 50 13.82 -0.26 0.34
CA PRO A 50 14.70 0.90 0.48
C PRO A 50 14.61 1.52 1.87
N GLY A 51 15.76 1.82 2.49
CA GLY A 51 15.82 2.55 3.74
C GLY A 51 15.60 1.71 5.01
N VAL A 52 15.64 0.38 4.90
CA VAL A 52 15.71 -0.49 6.08
C VAL A 52 17.06 -0.28 6.74
N ALA A 53 17.05 0.22 7.96
CA ALA A 53 18.28 0.33 8.77
C ALA A 53 18.79 -1.06 9.14
N PRO A 54 20.12 -1.25 9.21
CA PRO A 54 20.68 -2.46 9.81
C PRO A 54 20.24 -2.57 11.27
N LEU A 55 20.39 -3.76 11.86
CA LEU A 55 20.18 -3.91 13.30
C LEU A 55 21.13 -2.96 14.05
N PRO A 56 20.68 -2.35 15.16
CA PRO A 56 21.51 -1.47 15.96
C PRO A 56 22.82 -2.15 16.41
N PHE A 57 23.89 -1.39 16.52
CA PHE A 57 25.18 -1.79 17.03
C PHE A 57 25.82 -2.97 16.30
N THR A 58 25.92 -4.15 16.95
CA THR A 58 26.60 -5.34 16.39
C THR A 58 25.76 -6.15 15.42
N ALA A 59 24.51 -5.77 15.21
CA ALA A 59 23.54 -6.52 14.42
C ALA A 59 23.29 -7.98 14.91
N VAL A 60 23.60 -8.25 16.18
CA VAL A 60 23.41 -9.57 16.80
C VAL A 60 22.38 -9.47 17.92
N LYS A 61 21.33 -10.29 17.82
CA LYS A 61 20.35 -10.41 18.90
C LYS A 61 21.06 -10.95 20.15
N ALA A 62 20.78 -10.31 21.29
CA ALA A 62 21.31 -10.77 22.57
C ALA A 62 20.72 -12.15 22.92
N ALA A 63 21.50 -12.99 23.56
CA ALA A 63 20.98 -14.20 24.17
C ALA A 63 19.92 -13.85 25.21
N THR A 64 18.97 -14.74 25.44
CA THR A 64 17.97 -14.59 26.49
C THR A 64 18.65 -14.47 27.86
N PHE A 65 18.24 -13.50 28.64
CA PHE A 65 18.77 -13.25 29.99
C PHE A 65 17.65 -13.05 30.99
N THR A 66 17.96 -13.26 32.26
CA THR A 66 17.01 -13.04 33.34
C THR A 66 17.03 -11.60 33.79
N ILE A 67 15.85 -10.99 33.96
CA ILE A 67 15.66 -9.65 34.54
C ILE A 67 15.15 -9.82 35.97
N PRO A 68 15.98 -9.59 36.99
CA PRO A 68 15.54 -9.69 38.39
C PRO A 68 14.68 -8.49 38.78
N ALA A 69 13.90 -8.63 39.86
CA ALA A 69 13.04 -7.55 40.35
C ALA A 69 13.83 -6.31 40.83
N THR A 70 15.08 -6.48 41.20
CA THR A 70 15.94 -5.39 41.66
C THR A 70 17.29 -5.43 40.94
N MET A 71 17.71 -4.28 40.43
CA MET A 71 18.99 -4.09 39.74
C MET A 71 19.63 -2.78 40.16
N LYS A 72 20.94 -2.64 39.93
CA LYS A 72 21.62 -1.35 40.05
C LYS A 72 21.16 -0.42 38.92
N ASN A 73 21.32 0.89 39.11
CA ASN A 73 21.06 1.85 38.08
C ASN A 73 22.31 2.10 37.23
N LEU A 74 22.14 2.13 35.90
CA LEU A 74 23.12 2.73 34.98
C LEU A 74 22.83 4.22 34.86
N THR A 75 23.86 5.04 34.85
CA THR A 75 23.70 6.46 34.53
C THR A 75 23.95 6.64 33.04
N VAL A 76 23.00 7.25 32.33
CA VAL A 76 23.10 7.56 30.91
C VAL A 76 23.16 9.08 30.76
N VAL A 77 24.30 9.61 30.34
CA VAL A 77 24.48 11.04 30.09
C VAL A 77 24.32 11.35 28.63
N ALA A 78 23.57 12.38 28.35
CA ALA A 78 22.66 12.58 27.26
C ALA A 78 21.69 11.41 27.17
N ASN A 79 20.74 11.32 28.13
CA ASN A 79 19.77 10.22 28.21
C ASN A 79 18.62 10.33 27.20
N GLN A 80 18.64 11.34 26.33
CA GLN A 80 17.69 11.52 25.24
C GLN A 80 18.30 12.27 24.06
N GLY A 81 17.74 12.03 22.88
CA GLY A 81 18.11 12.75 21.66
C GLY A 81 17.69 12.00 20.40
N PRO A 82 17.81 12.63 19.23
CA PRO A 82 17.57 11.98 17.95
C PRO A 82 18.67 10.97 17.59
N ILE A 83 18.46 10.24 16.50
CA ILE A 83 19.46 9.38 15.87
C ILE A 83 20.79 10.14 15.73
N GLY A 84 21.89 9.48 16.08
CA GLY A 84 23.24 10.05 16.02
C GLY A 84 23.67 10.84 17.27
N THR A 85 22.80 11.06 18.26
CA THR A 85 23.15 11.69 19.53
C THR A 85 24.22 10.87 20.25
N ALA A 86 25.32 11.48 20.58
CA ALA A 86 26.35 10.85 21.41
C ALA A 86 25.88 10.76 22.87
N PHE A 87 26.06 9.60 23.51
CA PHE A 87 25.72 9.39 24.91
C PHE A 87 26.72 8.46 25.59
N THR A 88 26.82 8.60 26.92
CA THR A 88 27.73 7.78 27.74
C THR A 88 26.90 6.98 28.76
N VAL A 89 27.15 5.69 28.81
CA VAL A 89 26.59 4.76 29.81
C VAL A 89 27.67 4.51 30.86
N THR A 90 27.34 4.77 32.12
CA THR A 90 28.23 4.50 33.28
C THR A 90 27.56 3.57 34.27
N GLY A 91 28.30 2.58 34.71
CA GLY A 91 27.93 1.71 35.84
C GLY A 91 28.82 2.00 37.06
N SER A 92 28.27 1.81 38.26
CA SER A 92 29.02 1.93 39.51
C SER A 92 28.51 0.96 40.57
N GLY A 93 29.40 0.56 41.51
CA GLY A 93 29.08 -0.37 42.58
C GLY A 93 28.67 -1.77 42.07
N LEU A 94 29.16 -2.16 40.91
CA LEU A 94 28.98 -3.50 40.33
C LEU A 94 30.11 -4.45 40.84
N ALA A 95 30.00 -5.73 40.46
CA ALA A 95 31.08 -6.69 40.77
C ALA A 95 32.40 -6.21 40.12
N VAL A 96 33.50 -6.21 40.87
CA VAL A 96 34.79 -5.72 40.43
C VAL A 96 35.42 -6.65 39.40
N ASN A 97 36.24 -6.09 38.49
CA ASN A 97 36.99 -6.84 37.48
C ASN A 97 36.12 -7.87 36.71
N THR A 98 34.82 -7.54 36.51
CA THR A 98 33.87 -8.44 35.92
C THR A 98 33.51 -7.99 34.49
N THR A 99 33.59 -8.92 33.56
CA THR A 99 33.15 -8.68 32.17
C THR A 99 31.63 -8.79 32.04
N MET A 100 31.00 -7.78 31.43
CA MET A 100 29.55 -7.67 31.26
C MET A 100 29.22 -7.32 29.81
N GLY A 101 28.15 -7.90 29.27
CA GLY A 101 27.54 -7.47 28.01
C GLY A 101 26.62 -6.27 28.24
N LEU A 102 26.74 -5.22 27.42
CA LEU A 102 25.72 -4.18 27.33
C LEU A 102 24.78 -4.48 26.20
N THR A 103 23.49 -4.33 26.44
CA THR A 103 22.43 -4.56 25.45
C THR A 103 21.54 -3.33 25.25
N TRP A 104 20.91 -3.25 24.08
CA TRP A 104 19.96 -2.23 23.67
C TRP A 104 18.65 -2.90 23.31
N SER A 105 17.53 -2.48 23.90
CA SER A 105 16.21 -2.99 23.55
C SER A 105 15.74 -2.40 22.22
N THR A 106 15.16 -3.24 21.37
CA THR A 106 14.58 -2.86 20.09
C THR A 106 13.38 -3.75 19.75
N ALA A 107 12.88 -3.68 18.53
CA ALA A 107 11.81 -4.53 18.04
C ALA A 107 11.95 -4.87 16.55
N ASP A 108 11.32 -5.95 16.12
CA ASP A 108 10.99 -6.19 14.73
C ASP A 108 9.51 -5.83 14.52
N GLY A 109 9.25 -4.87 13.63
CA GLY A 109 7.91 -4.51 13.19
C GLY A 109 7.42 -5.46 12.10
N HIS A 110 6.15 -5.79 12.12
CA HIS A 110 5.49 -6.63 11.11
C HIS A 110 4.05 -6.20 10.91
N TRP A 111 3.51 -6.51 9.74
CA TRP A 111 2.10 -6.34 9.45
C TRP A 111 1.35 -7.64 9.79
N VAL A 112 0.18 -7.51 10.40
CA VAL A 112 -0.68 -8.64 10.71
C VAL A 112 -1.77 -8.70 9.65
N THR A 113 -1.83 -9.81 8.91
CA THR A 113 -2.78 -10.00 7.82
C THR A 113 -3.40 -11.38 7.87
N GLU A 114 -4.57 -11.51 7.30
CA GLU A 114 -5.17 -12.78 6.95
C GLU A 114 -5.14 -12.91 5.43
N VAL A 115 -4.48 -13.95 4.93
CA VAL A 115 -4.35 -14.22 3.49
C VAL A 115 -5.22 -15.40 3.14
N LEU A 116 -6.27 -15.15 2.39
CA LEU A 116 -7.21 -16.15 1.88
C LEU A 116 -6.99 -16.32 0.37
N PRO A 117 -7.46 -17.41 -0.26
CA PRO A 117 -7.28 -17.62 -1.69
C PRO A 117 -7.80 -16.47 -2.57
N ASN A 118 -8.77 -15.73 -2.09
CA ASN A 118 -9.51 -14.71 -2.82
C ASN A 118 -9.47 -13.31 -2.19
N THR A 119 -8.81 -13.15 -1.07
CA THR A 119 -8.72 -11.85 -0.40
C THR A 119 -7.54 -11.78 0.55
N VAL A 120 -7.13 -10.56 0.86
CA VAL A 120 -6.15 -10.28 1.92
C VAL A 120 -6.79 -9.28 2.86
N ASN A 121 -6.98 -9.66 4.10
CA ASN A 121 -7.50 -8.77 5.14
C ASN A 121 -6.35 -8.21 5.96
N TYR A 122 -6.21 -6.90 5.98
CA TYR A 122 -5.28 -6.22 6.85
C TYR A 122 -5.85 -6.12 8.26
N LEU A 123 -5.10 -6.59 9.26
CA LEU A 123 -5.54 -6.65 10.65
C LEU A 123 -4.80 -5.66 11.57
N GLY A 124 -3.70 -5.07 11.13
CA GLY A 124 -2.94 -4.10 11.90
C GLY A 124 -1.42 -4.29 11.82
N ALA A 125 -0.70 -3.62 12.71
CA ALA A 125 0.73 -3.75 12.90
C ALA A 125 1.05 -4.45 14.21
N GLY A 126 2.16 -5.18 14.26
CA GLY A 126 2.67 -5.82 15.45
C GLY A 126 4.17 -5.58 15.63
N TYR A 127 4.65 -5.78 16.86
CA TYR A 127 6.04 -5.54 17.21
C TYR A 127 6.54 -6.65 18.14
N THR A 128 7.58 -7.35 17.71
CA THR A 128 8.25 -8.35 18.53
C THR A 128 9.48 -7.74 19.17
N LYS A 129 9.41 -7.51 20.48
CA LYS A 129 10.51 -6.88 21.25
C LYS A 129 11.64 -7.88 21.52
N TYR A 130 12.88 -7.40 21.44
CA TYR A 130 14.10 -8.13 21.80
C TYR A 130 15.20 -7.13 22.13
N SER A 131 16.38 -7.66 22.53
CA SER A 131 17.58 -6.85 22.73
C SER A 131 18.67 -7.25 21.75
N VAL A 132 19.52 -6.31 21.40
CA VAL A 132 20.77 -6.54 20.63
C VAL A 132 21.99 -6.22 21.48
N ASN A 133 23.12 -6.84 21.17
CA ASN A 133 24.38 -6.55 21.85
C ASN A 133 24.90 -5.19 21.39
N MET A 134 25.23 -4.31 22.35
CA MET A 134 25.90 -3.04 22.10
C MET A 134 27.42 -3.24 22.08
N THR A 135 27.96 -3.78 23.17
CA THR A 135 29.39 -4.01 23.40
C THR A 135 29.59 -4.89 24.63
N THR A 136 30.85 -5.19 24.92
CA THR A 136 31.25 -5.79 26.17
C THR A 136 32.12 -4.77 26.95
N VAL A 137 31.89 -4.64 28.24
CA VAL A 137 32.66 -3.78 29.15
C VAL A 137 33.20 -4.62 30.30
N THR A 138 34.32 -4.19 30.87
CA THR A 138 34.88 -4.79 32.10
C THR A 138 34.92 -3.73 33.18
N THR A 139 34.38 -4.03 34.34
CA THR A 139 34.41 -3.14 35.51
C THR A 139 35.85 -3.04 36.05
N ASP A 140 36.17 -1.88 36.55
CA ASP A 140 37.46 -1.62 37.25
C ASP A 140 37.47 -2.21 38.68
N ALA A 141 38.57 -1.92 39.41
CA ALA A 141 38.74 -2.36 40.79
C ALA A 141 37.75 -1.70 41.78
N ALA A 142 37.03 -0.64 41.37
CA ALA A 142 35.97 0.00 42.14
C ALA A 142 34.57 -0.47 41.71
N GLY A 143 34.47 -1.39 40.77
CA GLY A 143 33.21 -1.88 40.22
C GLY A 143 32.52 -0.87 39.29
N GLY A 144 33.31 -0.01 38.61
CA GLY A 144 32.84 1.00 37.68
C GLY A 144 33.18 0.68 36.23
N PHE A 145 32.42 1.24 35.29
CA PHE A 145 32.78 1.31 33.87
C PHE A 145 32.16 2.55 33.21
N ALA A 146 32.71 2.94 32.06
CA ALA A 146 32.15 3.95 31.18
C ALA A 146 32.23 3.50 29.71
N PHE A 147 31.13 3.69 28.94
CA PHE A 147 31.05 3.39 27.52
C PHE A 147 30.34 4.52 26.78
N THR A 148 31.02 5.10 25.80
CA THR A 148 30.45 6.17 24.96
C THR A 148 30.14 5.65 23.55
N THR A 149 28.95 5.97 23.04
CA THR A 149 28.50 5.59 21.70
C THR A 149 27.52 6.63 21.14
N LYS A 150 26.90 6.35 19.99
CA LYS A 150 25.86 7.17 19.38
C LYS A 150 24.57 6.39 19.30
N ALA A 151 23.45 7.09 19.46
CA ALA A 151 22.12 6.54 19.24
C ALA A 151 21.99 6.03 17.79
N PRO A 152 21.69 4.74 17.60
CA PRO A 152 21.60 4.13 16.27
C PRO A 152 20.33 4.56 15.54
N GLU A 153 20.21 4.25 14.25
CA GLU A 153 18.92 4.31 13.55
C GLU A 153 18.03 3.17 14.06
N ASP A 154 16.99 3.53 14.80
CA ASP A 154 16.06 2.59 15.42
C ASP A 154 14.72 3.30 15.72
N PHE A 155 13.73 2.55 16.22
CA PHE A 155 12.44 3.07 16.66
C PHE A 155 12.60 4.19 17.70
N GLY A 156 11.60 5.07 17.76
CA GLY A 156 11.50 6.08 18.80
C GLY A 156 11.00 5.51 20.13
N GLY A 157 11.14 6.32 21.18
CA GLY A 157 10.74 5.96 22.53
C GLY A 157 11.92 5.55 23.40
N VAL A 158 11.62 4.90 24.51
CA VAL A 158 12.64 4.47 25.47
C VAL A 158 13.24 3.14 25.05
N HIS A 159 14.56 3.13 24.92
CA HIS A 159 15.36 1.92 24.76
C HIS A 159 16.00 1.55 26.07
N ASP A 160 15.65 0.38 26.60
CA ASP A 160 16.29 -0.14 27.80
C ASP A 160 17.73 -0.58 27.51
N ILE A 161 18.64 -0.21 28.41
CA ILE A 161 20.04 -0.62 28.38
C ILE A 161 20.30 -1.48 29.60
N TYR A 162 20.69 -2.74 29.38
CA TYR A 162 21.05 -3.67 30.47
C TYR A 162 22.52 -3.99 30.44
N ALA A 163 23.14 -4.00 31.63
CA ALA A 163 24.41 -4.65 31.86
C ALA A 163 24.16 -6.09 32.33
N ILE A 164 24.69 -7.07 31.60
CA ILE A 164 24.44 -8.49 31.80
C ILE A 164 25.71 -9.21 32.19
N ALA A 165 25.70 -9.86 33.35
CA ALA A 165 26.78 -10.75 33.82
C ALA A 165 26.21 -12.17 34.00
N ALA A 166 26.88 -13.18 33.42
CA ALA A 166 26.52 -14.60 33.54
C ALA A 166 25.03 -14.86 33.22
N GLY A 167 24.46 -14.20 32.21
CA GLY A 167 23.08 -14.37 31.79
C GLY A 167 22.02 -13.69 32.64
N VAL A 168 22.42 -12.83 33.60
CA VAL A 168 21.53 -12.07 34.47
C VAL A 168 21.78 -10.58 34.30
N ALA A 169 20.72 -9.78 34.17
CA ALA A 169 20.81 -8.33 34.19
C ALA A 169 21.16 -7.84 35.60
N VAL A 170 22.30 -7.18 35.75
CA VAL A 170 22.81 -6.68 37.05
C VAL A 170 22.59 -5.18 37.21
N ALA A 171 22.45 -4.45 36.09
CA ALA A 171 22.14 -3.02 36.10
C ALA A 171 21.27 -2.63 34.88
N HIS A 172 20.49 -1.57 35.03
CA HIS A 172 19.55 -1.07 34.04
C HIS A 172 19.59 0.45 33.92
N GLY A 173 19.48 0.95 32.71
CA GLY A 173 19.31 2.36 32.37
C GLY A 173 18.49 2.48 31.08
N GLY A 174 18.35 3.68 30.57
CA GLY A 174 17.58 3.88 29.33
C GLY A 174 17.98 5.12 28.57
N PHE A 175 17.75 5.08 27.26
CA PHE A 175 17.91 6.22 26.35
C PHE A 175 16.58 6.51 25.67
N GLN A 176 16.14 7.77 25.70
CA GLN A 176 14.92 8.23 25.01
C GLN A 176 15.26 8.69 23.60
N MET A 177 14.92 7.88 22.59
CA MET A 177 15.01 8.30 21.18
C MET A 177 13.94 9.32 20.86
N THR A 178 14.36 10.51 20.40
CA THR A 178 13.44 11.60 20.02
C THR A 178 13.24 11.66 18.53
N ARG A 179 12.17 12.34 18.12
CA ARG A 179 11.72 12.44 16.73
C ARG A 179 12.39 13.61 16.02
N THR A 180 12.59 13.48 14.70
CA THR A 180 13.00 14.58 13.83
C THR A 180 12.24 14.54 12.50
N ILE A 181 12.07 15.72 11.90
CA ILE A 181 11.56 15.87 10.54
C ILE A 181 12.59 16.63 9.70
N SER A 182 12.77 16.20 8.47
CA SER A 182 13.52 16.94 7.45
C SER A 182 12.85 16.81 6.10
N ILE A 183 13.06 17.79 5.23
CA ILE A 183 12.54 17.80 3.86
C ILE A 183 13.64 18.10 2.86
N SER A 184 13.52 17.57 1.67
CA SER A 184 14.42 17.86 0.55
C SER A 184 13.69 17.71 -0.79
N PRO A 185 13.76 18.72 -1.67
CA PRO A 185 14.30 20.07 -1.48
C PRO A 185 13.43 20.91 -0.52
N THR A 186 13.92 22.08 -0.11
CA THR A 186 13.18 23.02 0.75
C THR A 186 12.45 24.10 -0.04
N ARG A 187 12.61 24.13 -1.37
CA ARG A 187 11.96 25.09 -2.27
C ARG A 187 11.82 24.53 -3.68
N GLY A 188 10.83 25.00 -4.41
CA GLY A 188 10.58 24.64 -5.80
C GLY A 188 9.22 25.11 -6.30
N PRO A 189 8.93 25.03 -7.62
CA PRO A 189 7.61 25.30 -8.16
C PRO A 189 6.58 24.24 -7.75
N VAL A 190 5.30 24.52 -8.00
CA VAL A 190 4.21 23.54 -7.86
C VAL A 190 4.57 22.25 -8.62
N GLY A 191 4.26 21.11 -8.03
CA GLY A 191 4.57 19.79 -8.56
C GLY A 191 5.99 19.27 -8.26
N THR A 192 6.87 20.10 -7.63
CA THR A 192 8.19 19.62 -7.18
C THR A 192 8.03 18.47 -6.21
N PRO A 193 8.64 17.29 -6.47
CA PRO A 193 8.67 16.20 -5.49
C PRO A 193 9.47 16.63 -4.25
N ILE A 194 8.88 16.43 -3.08
CA ILE A 194 9.45 16.74 -1.77
C ILE A 194 9.58 15.44 -1.00
N THR A 195 10.80 15.02 -0.75
CA THR A 195 11.05 13.91 0.18
C THR A 195 10.91 14.43 1.60
N VAL A 196 9.97 13.88 2.34
CA VAL A 196 9.81 14.09 3.78
C VAL A 196 10.42 12.89 4.49
N THR A 197 11.40 13.12 5.34
CA THR A 197 11.98 12.09 6.21
C THR A 197 11.60 12.38 7.64
N TYR A 198 10.98 11.42 8.30
CA TYR A 198 10.57 11.49 9.69
C TYR A 198 11.14 10.31 10.46
N THR A 199 11.89 10.58 11.52
CA THR A 199 12.56 9.55 12.31
C THR A 199 12.05 9.50 13.74
N GLY A 200 12.30 8.40 14.43
CA GLY A 200 11.92 8.22 15.83
C GLY A 200 10.44 7.87 16.01
N MET A 201 9.79 7.27 15.01
CA MET A 201 8.48 6.63 15.17
C MET A 201 8.62 5.41 16.08
N GLY A 202 7.69 5.23 17.02
CA GLY A 202 7.82 4.20 18.05
C GLY A 202 7.36 2.82 17.62
N ALA A 203 7.78 1.79 18.36
CA ALA A 203 7.40 0.40 18.16
C ALA A 203 6.11 0.06 18.95
N SER A 204 5.00 0.70 18.59
CA SER A 204 3.68 0.41 19.17
C SER A 204 2.57 0.79 18.20
N LEU A 205 1.36 0.28 18.44
CA LEU A 205 0.18 0.57 17.60
C LEU A 205 -0.04 2.09 17.42
N TYR A 206 0.13 2.88 18.48
CA TYR A 206 -0.11 4.32 18.44
C TYR A 206 1.08 5.14 17.97
N ALA A 207 2.29 4.62 18.06
CA ALA A 207 3.51 5.35 17.74
C ALA A 207 4.15 4.92 16.41
N GLY A 208 3.69 3.82 15.81
CA GLY A 208 4.24 3.27 14.56
C GLY A 208 3.66 3.88 13.28
N GLY A 209 2.61 4.70 13.41
CA GLY A 209 2.02 5.49 12.32
C GLY A 209 2.09 6.99 12.61
N ALA A 210 2.13 7.81 11.57
CA ALA A 210 2.11 9.25 11.70
C ALA A 210 1.36 9.91 10.52
N ALA A 211 0.50 10.88 10.82
CA ALA A 211 -0.20 11.67 9.82
C ALA A 211 0.68 12.82 9.31
N LEU A 212 0.75 12.97 8.00
CA LEU A 212 1.34 14.11 7.33
C LEU A 212 0.26 15.13 6.98
N LEU A 213 0.51 16.40 7.30
CA LEU A 213 -0.36 17.52 6.96
C LEU A 213 0.40 18.56 6.14
N TRP A 214 -0.25 19.09 5.12
CA TRP A 214 0.18 20.25 4.34
C TRP A 214 -0.74 21.42 4.66
N ASP A 215 -0.22 22.47 5.27
CA ASP A 215 -1.01 23.64 5.71
C ASP A 215 -2.27 23.26 6.50
N ASN A 216 -2.13 22.33 7.44
CA ASN A 216 -3.19 21.71 8.23
C ASN A 216 -4.17 20.79 7.45
N ASN A 217 -4.01 20.61 6.15
CA ASN A 217 -4.77 19.62 5.40
C ASN A 217 -4.13 18.23 5.56
N TYR A 218 -4.93 17.23 5.91
CA TYR A 218 -4.46 15.87 6.02
C TYR A 218 -4.13 15.30 4.63
N SER A 219 -2.87 14.94 4.44
CA SER A 219 -2.39 14.38 3.16
C SER A 219 -2.40 12.85 3.14
N GLY A 220 -2.12 12.22 4.27
CA GLY A 220 -2.07 10.79 4.39
C GLY A 220 -1.23 10.33 5.57
N GLU A 221 -1.03 9.02 5.64
CA GLU A 221 -0.31 8.37 6.73
C GLU A 221 1.06 7.87 6.28
N MET A 222 2.02 7.97 7.17
CA MET A 222 3.36 7.41 7.05
C MET A 222 3.47 6.21 7.98
N GLN A 223 4.07 5.13 7.51
CA GLN A 223 4.32 3.90 8.27
C GLN A 223 5.83 3.63 8.31
N ALA A 224 6.31 3.02 9.39
CA ALA A 224 7.71 2.71 9.58
C ALA A 224 7.97 1.43 10.38
N GLN A 225 7.11 0.41 10.19
CA GLN A 225 7.25 -0.89 10.86
C GLN A 225 8.52 -1.61 10.40
N TRP A 226 8.72 -1.70 9.09
CA TRP A 226 9.87 -2.40 8.49
C TRP A 226 11.14 -1.54 8.46
N THR A 227 10.97 -0.23 8.45
CA THR A 227 12.08 0.74 8.37
C THR A 227 12.52 1.25 9.74
N ARG A 228 12.22 0.53 10.82
CA ARG A 228 12.67 0.80 12.19
C ARG A 228 12.47 2.24 12.64
N GLY A 229 11.26 2.74 12.47
CA GLY A 229 10.89 4.07 12.94
C GLY A 229 11.34 5.23 12.04
N THR A 230 11.90 4.95 10.85
CA THR A 230 12.24 5.98 9.86
C THR A 230 11.30 5.91 8.66
N ALA A 231 10.34 6.84 8.58
CA ALA A 231 9.49 7.00 7.41
C ALA A 231 10.12 7.96 6.40
N ARG A 232 10.09 7.59 5.11
CA ARG A 232 10.40 8.47 3.98
C ARG A 232 9.25 8.43 3.01
N VAL A 233 8.67 9.60 2.73
CA VAL A 233 7.56 9.73 1.81
C VAL A 233 7.82 10.84 0.81
N ILE A 234 7.17 10.78 -0.34
CA ILE A 234 7.27 11.81 -1.36
C ILE A 234 5.87 12.41 -1.54
N ILE A 235 5.75 13.71 -1.29
CA ILE A 235 4.59 14.53 -1.64
C ILE A 235 5.03 15.55 -2.68
N ARG A 236 4.09 16.26 -3.29
CA ARG A 236 4.40 17.28 -4.27
C ARG A 236 4.10 18.68 -3.72
N ALA A 237 4.95 19.66 -4.08
CA ALA A 237 4.67 21.05 -3.77
C ALA A 237 3.31 21.47 -4.37
N ALA A 238 2.48 22.12 -3.58
CA ALA A 238 1.15 22.56 -3.97
C ALA A 238 0.89 23.99 -3.44
N GLY A 239 -0.16 24.62 -3.93
CA GLY A 239 -0.60 25.92 -3.44
C GLY A 239 0.10 27.11 -4.10
N GLY A 240 -0.13 28.30 -3.56
CA GLY A 240 0.41 29.55 -4.08
C GLY A 240 1.90 29.74 -3.81
N VAL A 241 2.50 30.77 -4.43
CA VAL A 241 3.88 31.19 -4.11
C VAL A 241 3.96 31.64 -2.66
N GLY A 242 4.92 31.11 -1.91
CA GLY A 242 5.14 31.42 -0.50
C GLY A 242 5.53 30.22 0.32
N ASP A 243 5.54 30.38 1.62
CA ASP A 243 5.90 29.34 2.56
C ASP A 243 4.69 28.47 2.90
N HIS A 244 4.88 27.18 2.86
CA HIS A 244 3.93 26.14 3.22
C HIS A 244 4.48 25.30 4.37
N ASN A 245 3.60 24.92 5.28
CA ASN A 245 3.98 24.19 6.48
C ASN A 245 3.68 22.68 6.29
N ILE A 246 4.70 21.85 6.42
CA ILE A 246 4.61 20.41 6.44
C ILE A 246 4.68 19.97 7.89
N GLN A 247 3.61 19.40 8.42
CA GLN A 247 3.50 18.97 9.82
C GLN A 247 3.35 17.48 9.90
N VAL A 248 3.89 16.90 10.96
CA VAL A 248 3.68 15.50 11.32
C VAL A 248 2.98 15.41 12.66
N ARG A 249 1.95 14.59 12.74
CA ARG A 249 1.16 14.33 13.94
C ARG A 249 1.08 12.83 14.20
N ASP A 250 0.90 12.46 15.46
CA ASP A 250 0.56 11.08 15.77
C ASP A 250 -0.78 10.69 15.14
N ALA A 251 -0.85 9.48 14.64
CA ALA A 251 -2.02 9.00 13.94
C ALA A 251 -2.27 7.50 14.16
N ILE A 252 -3.55 7.19 14.28
CA ILE A 252 -4.11 5.90 13.89
C ILE A 252 -5.21 6.27 12.90
N ASN A 253 -4.95 6.12 11.62
CA ASN A 253 -5.79 6.53 10.48
C ASN A 253 -5.79 8.05 10.22
N PHE A 254 -6.11 8.91 11.21
CA PHE A 254 -6.14 10.37 11.06
C PHE A 254 -5.33 11.04 12.17
N ALA A 255 -4.89 12.28 11.91
CA ALA A 255 -4.17 13.07 12.89
C ALA A 255 -4.98 13.24 14.20
N TYR A 256 -4.38 12.83 15.31
CA TYR A 256 -4.95 13.09 16.63
C TYR A 256 -4.54 14.49 17.11
N LEU A 257 -5.49 15.37 17.30
CA LEU A 257 -5.23 16.79 17.54
C LEU A 257 -5.29 17.21 19.01
N ASN A 258 -5.94 16.39 19.87
CA ASN A 258 -6.04 16.73 21.29
C ASN A 258 -4.79 16.30 22.06
N VAL A 259 -3.82 17.19 22.19
CA VAL A 259 -2.54 16.92 22.87
C VAL A 259 -2.67 16.58 24.36
N LEU A 260 -3.79 16.98 25.01
CA LEU A 260 -4.01 16.69 26.42
C LEU A 260 -4.41 15.24 26.67
N GLN A 261 -4.88 14.53 25.67
CA GLN A 261 -5.32 13.14 25.74
C GLN A 261 -4.54 12.22 24.76
N SER A 262 -3.43 12.71 24.21
CA SER A 262 -2.63 11.88 23.32
C SER A 262 -2.16 10.61 24.06
N PRO A 263 -2.37 9.41 23.49
CA PRO A 263 -1.85 8.17 24.04
C PRO A 263 -0.33 8.09 23.96
N ILE A 264 0.30 9.02 23.26
CA ILE A 264 1.75 9.08 23.06
C ILE A 264 2.28 10.33 23.76
N PRO A 265 3.16 10.18 24.75
CA PRO A 265 3.92 11.31 25.26
C PRO A 265 4.72 11.93 24.12
N TYR A 266 4.62 13.24 23.95
CA TYR A 266 5.31 13.98 22.87
C TYR A 266 4.65 13.90 21.48
N ALA A 267 3.35 14.09 21.43
CA ALA A 267 2.52 14.06 20.22
C ALA A 267 2.90 15.06 19.11
N ASN A 268 3.79 16.01 19.35
CA ASN A 268 4.27 16.92 18.32
C ASN A 268 5.42 16.28 17.54
N GLY A 269 5.09 15.71 16.38
CA GLY A 269 6.06 15.15 15.46
C GLY A 269 7.02 16.17 14.85
N GLY A 270 6.69 17.46 14.93
CA GLY A 270 7.47 18.55 14.36
C GLY A 270 6.90 19.09 13.06
N ALA A 271 7.57 20.12 12.53
CA ALA A 271 7.20 20.78 11.29
C ALA A 271 8.44 21.18 10.49
N ALA A 272 8.27 21.28 9.18
CA ALA A 272 9.25 21.84 8.26
C ALA A 272 8.55 22.80 7.29
N THR A 273 9.29 23.78 6.78
CA THR A 273 8.75 24.77 5.85
C THR A 273 9.28 24.50 4.45
N PHE A 274 8.37 24.47 3.47
CA PHE A 274 8.69 24.43 2.05
C PHE A 274 8.31 25.74 1.39
N HIS A 275 9.20 26.33 0.60
CA HIS A 275 8.93 27.55 -0.14
C HIS A 275 8.51 27.25 -1.58
N THR A 276 7.21 27.38 -1.89
CA THR A 276 6.71 27.26 -3.26
C THR A 276 7.10 28.50 -4.06
N THR A 277 7.82 28.27 -5.16
CA THR A 277 8.28 29.31 -6.09
C THR A 277 7.27 29.52 -7.22
N ARG A 278 7.57 30.43 -8.15
CA ARG A 278 6.72 30.70 -9.31
C ARG A 278 6.39 29.40 -10.05
N ASP A 279 5.13 29.21 -10.38
CA ASP A 279 4.59 28.10 -11.14
C ASP A 279 5.31 27.99 -12.53
N LYS A 280 5.70 26.77 -12.89
CA LYS A 280 6.31 26.44 -14.17
C LYS A 280 5.34 25.80 -15.18
N GLY A 281 4.08 25.61 -14.76
CA GLY A 281 3.03 25.02 -15.58
C GLY A 281 2.87 23.50 -15.40
N LEU A 282 2.12 22.92 -16.31
CA LEU A 282 1.73 21.50 -16.27
C LEU A 282 2.93 20.56 -16.32
N ILE A 283 2.80 19.46 -15.59
CA ILE A 283 3.69 18.30 -15.64
C ILE A 283 2.88 17.14 -16.25
N ALA A 284 3.46 16.43 -17.21
CA ALA A 284 2.81 15.26 -17.77
C ALA A 284 2.50 14.23 -16.66
N PRO A 285 1.34 13.55 -16.71
CA PRO A 285 1.02 12.49 -15.78
C PRO A 285 2.07 11.39 -15.75
N TYR A 286 2.36 10.87 -14.58
CA TYR A 286 3.30 9.77 -14.41
C TYR A 286 2.90 8.85 -13.26
N ILE A 287 3.46 7.65 -13.28
CA ILE A 287 3.27 6.62 -12.26
C ILE A 287 4.60 6.37 -11.57
N THR A 288 4.58 6.36 -10.24
CA THR A 288 5.72 5.95 -9.42
C THR A 288 5.45 4.53 -8.93
N GLN A 289 6.17 3.57 -9.50
CA GLN A 289 6.12 2.18 -9.04
C GLN A 289 6.93 2.00 -7.76
N PRO A 290 6.50 1.15 -6.83
CA PRO A 290 7.34 0.70 -5.73
C PRO A 290 8.64 0.08 -6.25
N SER A 291 9.69 0.17 -5.46
CA SER A 291 10.96 -0.51 -5.77
C SER A 291 10.73 -2.01 -5.89
N ALA A 292 11.48 -2.66 -6.79
CA ALA A 292 11.46 -4.10 -6.90
C ALA A 292 11.97 -4.72 -5.58
N VAL A 293 11.15 -5.57 -4.97
CA VAL A 293 11.47 -6.27 -3.73
C VAL A 293 11.22 -7.77 -3.91
N THR A 294 11.91 -8.60 -3.12
CA THR A 294 11.59 -10.02 -3.03
C THR A 294 10.58 -10.22 -1.91
N PRO A 295 9.36 -10.69 -2.20
CA PRO A 295 8.34 -10.93 -1.20
C PRO A 295 8.83 -11.83 -0.06
N SER A 296 8.41 -11.56 1.17
CA SER A 296 8.79 -12.36 2.35
C SER A 296 8.04 -13.68 2.43
N ILE A 297 6.88 -13.78 1.79
CA ILE A 297 6.13 -15.01 1.64
C ILE A 297 5.65 -15.20 0.19
N SER A 298 5.50 -16.46 -0.22
CA SER A 298 5.01 -16.83 -1.55
C SER A 298 3.48 -16.96 -1.61
N ALA A 299 2.79 -16.81 -0.49
CA ALA A 299 1.33 -16.89 -0.46
C ALA A 299 0.73 -15.70 -1.21
N ARG A 300 0.20 -15.96 -2.39
CA ARG A 300 -0.42 -14.98 -3.25
C ARG A 300 -1.87 -15.37 -3.44
N THR A 301 -2.75 -14.40 -3.36
CA THR A 301 -4.08 -14.57 -3.93
C THR A 301 -3.94 -14.59 -5.44
N THR A 302 -3.89 -15.76 -6.02
CA THR A 302 -3.84 -15.92 -7.46
C THR A 302 -5.04 -16.71 -7.92
N LEU A 303 -5.60 -16.33 -9.05
CA LEU A 303 -6.74 -16.99 -9.67
C LEU A 303 -6.32 -18.27 -10.36
N THR A 304 -5.89 -19.32 -9.61
CA THR A 304 -5.07 -20.23 -10.35
C THR A 304 -5.12 -21.69 -10.17
N THR A 305 -5.46 -22.31 -9.18
CA THR A 305 -4.94 -23.69 -9.00
C THR A 305 -5.94 -24.81 -9.07
N THR A 306 -7.21 -24.51 -9.14
CA THR A 306 -8.24 -25.54 -9.32
C THR A 306 -8.32 -25.96 -10.79
N GLY A 307 -8.19 -27.24 -11.05
CA GLY A 307 -8.35 -27.80 -12.40
C GLY A 307 -7.05 -28.07 -13.17
N LEU A 308 -5.88 -27.92 -12.54
CA LEU A 308 -4.63 -28.42 -13.12
C LEU A 308 -4.69 -29.95 -13.24
N ASP A 309 -4.45 -30.46 -14.45
CA ASP A 309 -4.37 -31.89 -14.69
C ASP A 309 -3.25 -32.51 -13.83
N PRO A 310 -3.55 -33.40 -12.89
CA PRO A 310 -2.53 -33.95 -12.00
C PRO A 310 -1.50 -34.82 -12.72
N ALA A 311 -1.78 -35.24 -13.94
CA ALA A 311 -0.88 -36.04 -14.77
C ALA A 311 0.04 -35.16 -15.65
N THR A 312 -0.18 -33.84 -15.68
CA THR A 312 0.63 -32.98 -16.55
C THR A 312 2.07 -32.87 -16.08
N LYS A 313 2.98 -32.84 -17.04
CA LYS A 313 4.41 -32.51 -16.85
C LYS A 313 4.76 -31.19 -17.51
N ALA A 314 3.78 -30.53 -18.10
CA ALA A 314 4.00 -29.32 -18.89
C ALA A 314 4.56 -28.18 -18.05
N ILE A 315 5.61 -27.54 -18.54
CA ILE A 315 6.26 -26.39 -17.91
C ILE A 315 5.98 -25.16 -18.77
N GLN A 316 5.42 -24.14 -18.15
CA GLN A 316 5.09 -22.89 -18.82
C GLN A 316 5.97 -21.73 -18.33
N THR A 317 6.44 -20.93 -19.28
CA THR A 317 7.12 -19.66 -19.02
C THR A 317 6.49 -18.55 -19.85
N LEU A 318 6.65 -17.31 -19.40
CA LEU A 318 6.22 -16.10 -20.10
C LEU A 318 7.42 -15.24 -20.43
N SER A 319 7.45 -14.63 -21.63
CA SER A 319 8.51 -13.69 -22.00
C SER A 319 8.47 -12.41 -21.17
N LYS A 320 7.27 -12.02 -20.72
CA LYS A 320 7.04 -10.96 -19.72
C LYS A 320 6.05 -11.49 -18.69
N THR A 321 6.35 -11.27 -17.42
CA THR A 321 5.52 -11.71 -16.29
C THR A 321 4.72 -10.58 -15.67
N GLU A 322 4.88 -9.34 -16.16
CA GLU A 322 4.16 -8.17 -15.68
C GLU A 322 4.06 -7.09 -16.77
N GLY A 323 3.09 -6.22 -16.63
CA GLY A 323 2.87 -5.06 -17.48
C GLY A 323 1.43 -4.55 -17.43
N PRO A 324 1.15 -3.39 -18.04
CA PRO A 324 -0.20 -2.86 -18.14
C PRO A 324 -1.08 -3.69 -19.11
N ILE A 325 -2.37 -3.34 -19.19
CA ILE A 325 -3.26 -3.84 -20.23
C ILE A 325 -2.62 -3.70 -21.61
N LEU A 326 -2.98 -4.58 -22.53
CA LEU A 326 -2.46 -4.63 -23.91
C LEU A 326 -0.96 -5.00 -24.03
N THR A 327 -0.31 -5.38 -22.93
CA THR A 327 1.05 -5.93 -22.98
C THR A 327 1.04 -7.22 -23.79
N LYS A 328 1.99 -7.33 -24.73
CA LYS A 328 2.26 -8.57 -25.45
C LYS A 328 3.25 -9.43 -24.67
N THR A 329 2.92 -10.69 -24.48
CA THR A 329 3.80 -11.70 -23.87
C THR A 329 3.74 -12.99 -24.66
N THR A 330 4.86 -13.71 -24.75
CA THR A 330 4.89 -15.03 -25.38
C THR A 330 4.73 -16.11 -24.33
N VAL A 331 3.73 -16.95 -24.52
CA VAL A 331 3.51 -18.16 -23.74
C VAL A 331 4.35 -19.27 -24.36
N ASN A 332 5.33 -19.79 -23.62
CA ASN A 332 6.15 -20.92 -24.01
C ASN A 332 5.86 -22.08 -23.09
N VAL A 333 5.54 -23.24 -23.66
CA VAL A 333 5.22 -24.46 -22.90
C VAL A 333 6.00 -25.64 -23.48
N THR A 334 6.57 -26.46 -22.60
CA THR A 334 7.22 -27.73 -22.95
C THR A 334 6.44 -28.89 -22.35
N ASP A 335 6.78 -30.11 -22.78
CA ASP A 335 6.23 -31.38 -22.26
C ASP A 335 4.70 -31.51 -22.41
N LEU A 336 4.15 -30.90 -23.44
CA LEU A 336 2.78 -31.10 -23.89
C LEU A 336 2.65 -32.37 -24.75
N ALA A 337 1.41 -32.86 -24.94
CA ALA A 337 1.17 -33.89 -25.94
C ALA A 337 1.53 -33.38 -27.34
N PRO A 338 2.30 -34.14 -28.15
CA PRO A 338 2.70 -33.72 -29.50
C PRO A 338 1.52 -33.46 -30.43
N SER A 339 1.69 -32.49 -31.31
CA SER A 339 0.75 -32.16 -32.41
C SER A 339 -0.72 -32.07 -31.94
N THR A 340 -0.91 -31.41 -30.82
CA THR A 340 -2.20 -31.28 -30.13
C THR A 340 -2.61 -29.82 -30.02
N ASP A 341 -3.91 -29.54 -30.21
CA ASP A 341 -4.47 -28.20 -30.10
C ASP A 341 -4.81 -27.83 -28.66
N TYR A 342 -4.46 -26.60 -28.27
CA TYR A 342 -4.70 -26.06 -26.95
C TYR A 342 -5.41 -24.71 -27.03
N ARG A 343 -6.28 -24.43 -26.05
CA ARG A 343 -6.83 -23.09 -25.80
C ARG A 343 -5.91 -22.37 -24.81
N ILE A 344 -5.69 -21.08 -25.06
CA ILE A 344 -4.96 -20.21 -24.14
C ILE A 344 -5.97 -19.21 -23.57
N VAL A 345 -6.07 -19.13 -22.25
CA VAL A 345 -7.04 -18.25 -21.58
C VAL A 345 -6.37 -17.42 -20.48
N TRP A 346 -6.95 -16.27 -20.24
CA TRP A 346 -6.67 -15.39 -19.09
C TRP A 346 -7.66 -15.71 -17.98
N SER A 347 -7.18 -16.07 -16.82
CA SER A 347 -8.02 -16.30 -15.64
C SER A 347 -8.33 -14.99 -14.94
N THR A 348 -9.60 -14.72 -14.66
CA THR A 348 -10.07 -13.50 -14.02
C THR A 348 -11.26 -13.77 -13.10
N VAL A 349 -11.82 -12.72 -12.54
CA VAL A 349 -13.04 -12.75 -11.74
C VAL A 349 -14.08 -11.78 -12.27
N VAL A 350 -15.34 -12.10 -12.02
CA VAL A 350 -16.49 -11.21 -12.23
C VAL A 350 -17.29 -11.18 -10.94
N GLY A 351 -17.86 -10.03 -10.61
CA GLY A 351 -18.65 -9.91 -9.40
C GLY A 351 -19.09 -8.50 -9.10
N ASN A 352 -19.71 -8.35 -7.95
CA ASN A 352 -20.16 -7.06 -7.43
C ASN A 352 -19.95 -7.06 -5.91
N ARG A 353 -19.17 -6.11 -5.40
CA ARG A 353 -18.94 -5.95 -3.97
C ARG A 353 -19.91 -5.01 -3.27
N VAL A 354 -20.84 -4.41 -4.02
CA VAL A 354 -21.87 -3.56 -3.45
C VAL A 354 -23.01 -4.44 -2.93
N ASN A 355 -23.35 -4.28 -1.66
CA ASN A 355 -24.41 -5.05 -0.98
C ASN A 355 -24.20 -6.58 -1.02
N CYS A 356 -22.99 -7.04 -1.04
CA CYS A 356 -22.66 -8.46 -1.06
C CYS A 356 -22.31 -8.96 0.35
N THR A 357 -22.79 -10.16 0.68
CA THR A 357 -22.39 -10.92 1.87
C THR A 357 -21.75 -12.23 1.43
N GLY A 358 -20.54 -12.53 1.91
CA GLY A 358 -19.78 -13.72 1.52
C GLY A 358 -18.88 -13.48 0.31
N THR A 359 -18.69 -14.51 -0.52
CA THR A 359 -17.87 -14.41 -1.72
C THR A 359 -18.59 -13.58 -2.79
N CYS A 360 -18.07 -12.39 -3.04
CA CYS A 360 -18.70 -11.39 -3.90
C CYS A 360 -18.29 -11.50 -5.37
N TRP A 361 -17.63 -12.56 -5.77
CA TRP A 361 -17.11 -12.78 -7.11
C TRP A 361 -17.10 -14.27 -7.48
N ALA A 362 -17.05 -14.52 -8.78
CA ALA A 362 -16.89 -15.85 -9.35
C ALA A 362 -15.75 -15.87 -10.35
N TYR A 363 -15.08 -17.01 -10.49
CA TYR A 363 -14.07 -17.21 -11.52
C TYR A 363 -14.67 -17.05 -12.92
N ASN A 364 -13.89 -16.43 -13.80
CA ASN A 364 -14.16 -16.31 -15.21
C ASN A 364 -12.88 -16.46 -16.00
N SER A 365 -12.96 -16.77 -17.29
CA SER A 365 -11.82 -16.84 -18.17
C SER A 365 -12.09 -16.09 -19.48
N ILE A 366 -11.07 -15.39 -19.96
CA ILE A 366 -11.11 -14.64 -21.22
C ILE A 366 -10.24 -15.40 -22.23
N PRO A 367 -10.77 -15.81 -23.40
CA PRO A 367 -9.98 -16.44 -24.44
C PRO A 367 -8.88 -15.50 -24.95
N LEU A 368 -7.63 -15.99 -25.00
CA LEU A 368 -6.49 -15.28 -25.60
C LEU A 368 -6.13 -15.83 -26.98
N GLY A 369 -6.59 -17.04 -27.29
CA GLY A 369 -6.36 -17.69 -28.57
C GLY A 369 -6.25 -19.22 -28.48
N THR A 370 -5.87 -19.82 -29.59
CA THR A 370 -5.58 -21.25 -29.72
C THR A 370 -4.22 -21.43 -30.38
N ALA A 371 -3.49 -22.47 -30.00
CA ALA A 371 -2.23 -22.83 -30.61
C ALA A 371 -2.01 -24.33 -30.52
N SER A 372 -1.28 -24.91 -31.50
CA SER A 372 -0.94 -26.32 -31.52
C SER A 372 0.50 -26.53 -31.04
N SER A 373 0.73 -27.56 -30.25
CA SER A 373 2.08 -28.01 -29.95
C SER A 373 2.72 -28.64 -31.22
N ASN A 374 4.02 -28.53 -31.32
CA ASN A 374 4.78 -29.18 -32.39
C ASN A 374 4.98 -30.69 -32.10
N ALA A 375 5.69 -31.38 -33.00
CA ALA A 375 5.97 -32.80 -32.87
C ALA A 375 6.81 -33.18 -31.63
N SER A 376 7.52 -32.23 -31.03
CA SER A 376 8.27 -32.41 -29.78
C SER A 376 7.49 -32.02 -28.51
N GLY A 377 6.21 -31.69 -28.65
CA GLY A 377 5.38 -31.29 -27.49
C GLY A 377 5.67 -29.87 -26.96
N THR A 378 6.22 -29.00 -27.78
CA THR A 378 6.45 -27.59 -27.41
C THR A 378 5.44 -26.68 -28.10
N LEU A 379 5.04 -25.61 -27.38
CA LEU A 379 4.14 -24.57 -27.86
C LEU A 379 4.78 -23.22 -27.58
N SER A 380 4.70 -22.28 -28.56
CA SER A 380 5.10 -20.90 -28.39
C SER A 380 4.07 -20.01 -29.08
N GLN A 381 3.39 -19.14 -28.31
CA GLN A 381 2.33 -18.28 -28.82
C GLN A 381 2.39 -16.90 -28.17
N GLU A 382 2.48 -15.85 -28.99
CA GLU A 382 2.29 -14.48 -28.51
C GLU A 382 0.80 -14.24 -28.20
N VAL A 383 0.53 -13.70 -27.04
CA VAL A 383 -0.81 -13.29 -26.59
C VAL A 383 -0.79 -11.85 -26.12
N THR A 384 -1.95 -11.20 -26.15
CA THR A 384 -2.13 -9.84 -25.65
C THR A 384 -2.91 -9.89 -24.34
N VAL A 385 -2.36 -9.28 -23.30
CA VAL A 385 -3.03 -9.12 -21.99
C VAL A 385 -4.31 -8.31 -22.18
N PRO A 386 -5.48 -8.80 -21.72
CA PRO A 386 -6.75 -8.14 -21.97
C PRO A 386 -6.90 -6.86 -21.15
N ASP A 387 -7.84 -6.00 -21.54
CA ASP A 387 -8.35 -4.91 -20.71
C ASP A 387 -9.19 -5.49 -19.58
N ASN A 388 -8.61 -5.62 -18.38
CA ASN A 388 -9.17 -6.35 -17.26
C ASN A 388 -8.73 -5.74 -15.91
N LEU A 389 -9.23 -6.34 -14.82
CA LEU A 389 -8.77 -6.09 -13.45
C LEU A 389 -7.25 -6.23 -13.35
N GLY A 390 -6.63 -5.43 -12.50
CA GLY A 390 -5.22 -5.52 -12.16
C GLY A 390 -4.88 -6.62 -11.16
N GLY A 391 -3.61 -6.68 -10.77
CA GLY A 391 -3.10 -7.64 -9.83
C GLY A 391 -2.68 -8.97 -10.45
N PHE A 392 -2.66 -10.03 -9.65
CA PHE A 392 -2.19 -11.35 -10.09
C PHE A 392 -3.26 -12.13 -10.84
N HIS A 393 -2.94 -12.54 -12.05
CA HIS A 393 -3.73 -13.40 -12.92
C HIS A 393 -2.92 -14.59 -13.38
N SER A 394 -3.60 -15.61 -13.93
CA SER A 394 -2.93 -16.72 -14.60
C SER A 394 -3.26 -16.74 -16.07
N ILE A 395 -2.24 -16.99 -16.88
CA ILE A 395 -2.40 -17.41 -18.26
C ILE A 395 -2.37 -18.94 -18.24
N GLN A 396 -3.43 -19.58 -18.69
CA GLN A 396 -3.63 -21.02 -18.62
C GLN A 396 -3.69 -21.62 -20.03
N VAL A 397 -3.07 -22.79 -20.21
CA VAL A 397 -3.11 -23.58 -21.44
C VAL A 397 -3.94 -24.83 -21.17
N LEU A 398 -5.05 -24.99 -21.91
CA LEU A 398 -6.06 -26.01 -21.67
C LEU A 398 -6.17 -26.99 -22.84
N LYS A 399 -6.35 -28.29 -22.50
CA LYS A 399 -6.81 -29.32 -23.43
C LYS A 399 -8.23 -29.71 -23.02
N GLY A 400 -9.24 -29.40 -23.86
CA GLY A 400 -10.61 -29.44 -23.38
C GLY A 400 -10.80 -28.46 -22.23
N ASP A 401 -11.25 -28.95 -21.07
CA ASP A 401 -11.43 -28.15 -19.85
C ASP A 401 -10.31 -28.37 -18.80
N ALA A 402 -9.37 -29.28 -19.09
CA ALA A 402 -8.26 -29.55 -18.19
C ALA A 402 -7.10 -28.58 -18.42
N ILE A 403 -6.65 -27.92 -17.36
CA ILE A 403 -5.48 -27.04 -17.39
C ILE A 403 -4.22 -27.92 -17.48
N GLN A 404 -3.47 -27.78 -18.56
CA GLN A 404 -2.21 -28.50 -18.77
C GLN A 404 -1.02 -27.74 -18.20
N SER A 405 -1.06 -26.42 -18.23
CA SER A 405 -0.03 -25.57 -17.63
C SER A 405 -0.59 -24.20 -17.32
N GLN A 406 0.08 -23.49 -16.43
CA GLN A 406 -0.26 -22.12 -16.08
C GLN A 406 0.96 -21.33 -15.62
N ALA A 407 0.97 -20.04 -15.89
CA ALA A 407 1.97 -19.11 -15.39
C ALA A 407 1.31 -17.81 -14.93
N VAL A 408 1.87 -17.22 -13.88
CA VAL A 408 1.34 -16.00 -13.28
C VAL A 408 1.80 -14.77 -14.05
N PHE A 409 0.89 -13.85 -14.30
CA PHE A 409 1.14 -12.52 -14.84
C PHE A 409 0.61 -11.47 -13.86
N TYR A 410 1.39 -10.43 -13.57
CA TYR A 410 0.97 -9.29 -12.77
C TYR A 410 0.53 -8.14 -13.67
N LEU A 411 -0.79 -7.85 -13.69
CA LEU A 411 -1.34 -6.73 -14.45
C LEU A 411 -1.20 -5.44 -13.64
N GLN A 412 -0.41 -4.50 -14.18
CA GLN A 412 -0.08 -3.23 -13.55
C GLN A 412 -1.12 -2.15 -13.88
N GLU A 413 -1.29 -1.22 -12.96
CA GLU A 413 -2.05 0.01 -13.16
C GLU A 413 -1.41 0.88 -14.24
N SER A 414 -2.25 1.59 -15.00
CA SER A 414 -1.79 2.46 -16.08
C SER A 414 -2.72 3.64 -16.33
N ILE A 415 -2.13 4.73 -16.80
CA ILE A 415 -2.81 5.93 -17.33
C ILE A 415 -2.72 5.98 -18.85
N MET A 416 -2.73 4.85 -19.51
CA MET A 416 -2.62 4.74 -20.96
C MET A 416 -3.75 5.50 -21.66
N PRO A 417 -3.49 6.05 -22.85
CA PRO A 417 -4.57 6.56 -23.71
C PRO A 417 -5.60 5.46 -23.96
N LEU A 418 -6.87 5.81 -23.80
CA LEU A 418 -7.98 4.91 -24.06
C LEU A 418 -8.68 5.28 -25.35
N TYR A 419 -9.06 4.28 -26.12
CA TYR A 419 -9.75 4.44 -27.38
C TYR A 419 -11.19 3.92 -27.25
N ASP A 420 -12.13 4.61 -27.88
CA ASP A 420 -13.51 4.15 -27.97
C ASP A 420 -13.65 2.98 -28.97
N LYS A 421 -14.89 2.49 -29.15
CA LYS A 421 -15.20 1.40 -30.08
C LYS A 421 -14.84 1.68 -31.54
N ASP A 422 -14.70 2.96 -31.90
CA ASP A 422 -14.40 3.40 -33.26
C ASP A 422 -12.89 3.68 -33.46
N GLY A 423 -12.07 3.35 -32.44
CA GLY A 423 -10.63 3.57 -32.45
C GLY A 423 -10.21 5.03 -32.26
N LYS A 424 -11.12 5.90 -31.83
CA LYS A 424 -10.84 7.30 -31.52
C LYS A 424 -10.39 7.44 -30.07
N LEU A 425 -9.41 8.32 -29.83
CA LEU A 425 -8.95 8.64 -28.47
C LEU A 425 -10.10 9.17 -27.63
N ALA A 426 -10.48 8.41 -26.59
CA ALA A 426 -11.56 8.75 -25.67
C ALA A 426 -11.06 9.52 -24.45
N THR A 427 -9.86 9.22 -23.94
CA THR A 427 -9.27 9.85 -22.75
C THR A 427 -7.75 9.72 -22.75
N MET A 428 -7.08 10.61 -22.03
CA MET A 428 -5.62 10.57 -21.78
C MET A 428 -5.30 10.58 -20.28
N GLY A 429 -6.17 10.03 -19.45
CA GLY A 429 -6.00 10.08 -18.00
C GLY A 429 -6.62 11.32 -17.36
N VAL A 430 -6.61 12.48 -18.02
CA VAL A 430 -7.32 13.69 -17.58
C VAL A 430 -8.18 14.23 -18.73
N ALA A 431 -9.44 14.50 -18.47
CA ALA A 431 -10.39 14.97 -19.47
C ALA A 431 -11.47 15.87 -18.85
N LYS A 432 -12.19 16.63 -19.68
CA LYS A 432 -13.47 17.23 -19.24
C LYS A 432 -14.42 16.14 -18.82
N ALA A 433 -15.22 16.39 -17.79
CA ALA A 433 -16.32 15.50 -17.46
C ALA A 433 -17.37 15.54 -18.57
N ASP A 434 -17.93 14.39 -18.92
CA ASP A 434 -19.11 14.33 -19.78
C ASP A 434 -20.35 14.55 -18.91
N THR A 435 -20.82 15.78 -18.87
CA THR A 435 -21.97 16.21 -18.06
C THR A 435 -23.30 16.12 -18.82
N SER A 436 -23.34 15.44 -19.96
CA SER A 436 -24.58 15.30 -20.76
C SER A 436 -25.72 14.61 -20.02
N GLY A 437 -25.42 13.96 -18.89
CA GLY A 437 -26.39 13.24 -18.06
C GLY A 437 -26.95 11.99 -18.71
N SER A 438 -26.42 11.57 -19.87
CA SER A 438 -26.87 10.35 -20.53
C SER A 438 -26.38 9.11 -19.79
N LEU A 439 -27.19 8.06 -19.79
CA LEU A 439 -26.80 6.76 -19.23
C LEU A 439 -25.53 6.22 -19.92
N GLU A 440 -25.40 6.47 -21.22
CA GLU A 440 -24.23 6.08 -22.00
C GLU A 440 -22.97 6.82 -21.58
N ALA A 441 -23.04 8.13 -21.31
CA ALA A 441 -21.93 8.90 -20.77
C ALA A 441 -21.50 8.37 -19.39
N PHE A 442 -22.45 8.08 -18.52
CA PHE A 442 -22.21 7.47 -17.23
C PHE A 442 -21.54 6.09 -17.34
N GLN A 443 -22.00 5.23 -18.24
CA GLN A 443 -21.42 3.91 -18.47
C GLN A 443 -20.01 3.96 -19.06
N ARG A 444 -19.68 5.02 -19.81
CA ARG A 444 -18.31 5.28 -20.28
C ARG A 444 -17.42 5.94 -19.24
N GLY A 445 -17.88 6.07 -18.00
CA GLY A 445 -17.17 6.70 -16.91
C GLY A 445 -17.20 8.23 -16.94
N GLY A 446 -18.08 8.84 -17.73
CA GLY A 446 -18.27 10.29 -17.77
C GLY A 446 -17.08 11.10 -18.31
N ALA A 447 -16.10 10.46 -18.95
CA ALA A 447 -14.95 11.15 -19.51
C ALA A 447 -15.29 11.78 -20.87
N GLY A 448 -15.02 13.06 -20.99
CA GLY A 448 -15.21 13.83 -22.22
C GLY A 448 -13.88 14.08 -22.98
N ALA A 449 -13.72 15.27 -23.55
CA ALA A 449 -12.54 15.61 -24.33
C ALA A 449 -11.26 15.68 -23.47
N PRO A 450 -10.15 15.01 -23.87
CA PRO A 450 -8.88 15.08 -23.17
C PRO A 450 -8.36 16.53 -23.06
N THR A 451 -8.05 16.95 -21.85
CA THR A 451 -7.46 18.27 -21.56
C THR A 451 -6.89 18.28 -20.15
N TYR A 452 -5.93 19.16 -19.91
CA TYR A 452 -5.37 19.43 -18.60
C TYR A 452 -5.70 20.85 -18.10
N THR A 453 -6.46 21.65 -18.90
CA THR A 453 -6.78 23.04 -18.57
C THR A 453 -8.28 23.23 -18.42
N PHE A 454 -8.68 23.83 -17.32
CA PHE A 454 -10.07 24.00 -16.88
C PHE A 454 -10.32 25.41 -16.41
N LYS A 455 -11.54 25.89 -16.50
CA LYS A 455 -11.99 27.06 -15.78
C LYS A 455 -12.27 26.70 -14.32
N GLU A 456 -12.20 27.68 -13.44
CA GLU A 456 -12.62 27.48 -12.05
C GLU A 456 -14.10 27.02 -12.01
N GLY A 457 -14.37 25.96 -11.24
CA GLY A 457 -15.70 25.36 -11.15
C GLY A 457 -16.05 24.41 -12.30
N GLU A 458 -15.19 24.18 -13.27
CA GLU A 458 -15.41 23.20 -14.33
C GLU A 458 -15.17 21.77 -13.82
N GLU A 459 -16.03 20.84 -14.20
CA GLU A 459 -15.86 19.43 -13.88
C GLU A 459 -14.82 18.76 -14.78
N PHE A 460 -14.01 17.89 -14.17
CA PHE A 460 -13.06 17.07 -14.89
C PHE A 460 -13.01 15.64 -14.36
N THR A 461 -12.42 14.76 -15.14
CA THR A 461 -12.21 13.37 -14.77
C THR A 461 -10.73 13.02 -14.81
N ILE A 462 -10.34 12.10 -13.92
CA ILE A 462 -9.08 11.38 -13.99
C ILE A 462 -9.43 9.91 -14.22
N SER A 463 -8.74 9.26 -15.14
CA SER A 463 -8.99 7.86 -15.45
C SER A 463 -7.73 7.02 -15.47
N MET A 464 -7.86 5.76 -15.05
CA MET A 464 -6.81 4.76 -15.08
C MET A 464 -7.39 3.35 -15.28
N LYS A 465 -6.53 2.43 -15.70
CA LYS A 465 -6.83 1.01 -15.92
C LYS A 465 -5.93 0.14 -15.08
N GLY A 466 -6.30 -1.14 -14.93
CA GLY A 466 -5.52 -2.11 -14.21
C GLY A 466 -5.62 -2.00 -12.69
N VAL A 467 -6.67 -1.34 -12.17
CA VAL A 467 -6.99 -1.36 -10.74
C VAL A 467 -7.40 -2.77 -10.36
N GLY A 468 -6.84 -3.27 -9.26
CA GLY A 468 -6.90 -4.68 -8.89
C GLY A 468 -8.25 -5.19 -8.41
N TRP A 469 -8.28 -6.45 -8.01
CA TRP A 469 -9.49 -7.17 -7.60
C TRP A 469 -9.49 -7.57 -6.12
N THR A 470 -8.34 -7.52 -5.45
CA THR A 470 -8.22 -7.84 -4.02
C THR A 470 -8.40 -6.59 -3.16
N GLN A 471 -8.53 -6.75 -1.86
CA GLN A 471 -8.57 -5.59 -0.94
C GLN A 471 -7.25 -4.83 -0.89
N MET A 472 -6.15 -5.44 -1.33
CA MET A 472 -4.84 -4.80 -1.36
C MET A 472 -4.70 -3.78 -2.49
N ASP A 473 -5.32 -4.04 -3.64
CA ASP A 473 -5.03 -3.36 -4.90
C ASP A 473 -6.25 -2.81 -5.63
N ASN A 474 -7.46 -2.92 -5.05
CA ASN A 474 -8.68 -2.47 -5.72
C ASN A 474 -9.06 -1.01 -5.46
N THR A 475 -8.34 -0.32 -4.59
CA THR A 475 -8.72 1.01 -4.11
C THR A 475 -7.51 1.92 -3.99
N LEU A 476 -7.65 3.15 -4.50
CA LEU A 476 -6.66 4.21 -4.35
C LEU A 476 -7.27 5.42 -3.67
N ALA A 477 -6.52 6.03 -2.78
CA ALA A 477 -6.86 7.30 -2.15
C ALA A 477 -6.52 8.46 -3.07
N VAL A 478 -7.32 9.52 -3.04
CA VAL A 478 -7.18 10.70 -3.90
C VAL A 478 -6.88 11.92 -3.04
N THR A 479 -5.81 12.64 -3.37
CA THR A 479 -5.50 13.95 -2.81
C THR A 479 -5.57 15.03 -3.88
N TYR A 480 -6.03 16.21 -3.50
CA TYR A 480 -6.04 17.43 -4.30
C TYR A 480 -5.26 18.49 -3.54
N ASP A 481 -4.18 19.02 -4.11
CA ASP A 481 -3.23 19.92 -3.44
C ASP A 481 -2.82 19.42 -2.04
N ASN A 482 -2.43 18.15 -1.95
CA ASN A 482 -2.08 17.45 -0.71
C ASN A 482 -3.23 17.33 0.32
N SER A 483 -4.45 17.66 -0.02
CA SER A 483 -5.62 17.41 0.83
C SER A 483 -6.29 16.11 0.43
N TYR A 484 -6.39 15.15 1.34
CA TYR A 484 -7.13 13.91 1.10
C TYR A 484 -8.62 14.22 0.96
N ILE A 485 -9.20 13.89 -0.20
CA ILE A 485 -10.59 14.22 -0.55
C ILE A 485 -11.49 12.99 -0.69
N GLY A 486 -10.93 11.80 -0.76
CA GLY A 486 -11.69 10.57 -0.91
C GLY A 486 -10.90 9.47 -1.63
N TYR A 487 -11.60 8.45 -2.10
CA TYR A 487 -10.99 7.27 -2.73
C TYR A 487 -11.82 6.78 -3.91
N GLY A 488 -11.17 6.00 -4.79
CA GLY A 488 -11.82 5.29 -5.89
C GLY A 488 -11.50 3.79 -5.84
N CYS A 489 -12.48 2.97 -6.24
CA CYS A 489 -12.33 1.52 -6.40
C CYS A 489 -12.55 1.12 -7.86
N GLY A 490 -11.81 0.12 -8.34
CA GLY A 490 -11.90 -0.36 -9.71
C GLY A 490 -12.54 -1.73 -9.90
N PHE A 491 -12.91 -2.46 -8.82
CA PHE A 491 -13.39 -3.84 -8.93
C PHE A 491 -14.66 -3.98 -9.78
N ASN A 492 -15.71 -3.22 -9.47
CA ASN A 492 -17.00 -3.33 -10.16
C ASN A 492 -16.97 -2.80 -11.61
N SER A 493 -15.96 -2.08 -11.99
CA SER A 493 -15.74 -1.51 -13.31
C SER A 493 -14.63 -2.21 -14.09
N ASN A 494 -14.36 -3.46 -13.76
CA ASN A 494 -13.37 -4.29 -14.45
C ASN A 494 -11.96 -3.66 -14.53
N GLY A 495 -11.52 -3.05 -13.42
CA GLY A 495 -10.21 -2.40 -13.35
C GLY A 495 -10.16 -0.99 -13.95
N TYR A 496 -11.26 -0.47 -14.44
CA TYR A 496 -11.36 0.89 -14.94
C TYR A 496 -11.87 1.82 -13.82
N MET A 497 -11.06 2.80 -13.45
CA MET A 497 -11.41 3.80 -12.46
C MET A 497 -11.50 5.17 -13.13
N VAL A 498 -12.63 5.85 -12.95
CA VAL A 498 -12.86 7.24 -13.37
C VAL A 498 -13.32 8.03 -12.15
N ILE A 499 -12.55 9.06 -11.82
CA ILE A 499 -12.79 9.93 -10.68
C ILE A 499 -13.28 11.28 -11.21
N HIS A 500 -14.44 11.73 -10.77
CA HIS A 500 -14.99 13.04 -11.07
C HIS A 500 -14.58 14.05 -10.01
N LEU A 501 -14.01 15.17 -10.43
CA LEU A 501 -13.56 16.25 -9.58
C LEU A 501 -13.99 17.60 -10.16
N TRP A 502 -13.93 18.63 -9.32
CA TRP A 502 -14.12 20.02 -9.71
C TRP A 502 -12.78 20.75 -9.70
N ALA A 503 -12.52 21.53 -10.73
CA ALA A 503 -11.36 22.41 -10.80
C ALA A 503 -11.56 23.59 -9.82
N THR A 504 -11.04 23.44 -8.62
CA THR A 504 -11.21 24.41 -7.53
C THR A 504 -9.88 25.02 -7.12
N GLY A 505 -9.90 26.26 -6.71
CA GLY A 505 -8.72 26.98 -6.27
C GLY A 505 -8.40 28.19 -7.15
N LYS A 506 -7.29 28.86 -6.86
CA LYS A 506 -6.84 30.04 -7.60
C LYS A 506 -6.29 29.63 -8.98
N PRO A 507 -6.35 30.51 -10.00
CA PRO A 507 -5.70 30.24 -11.28
C PRO A 507 -4.21 29.86 -11.11
N GLY A 508 -3.80 28.77 -11.75
CA GLY A 508 -2.48 28.19 -11.62
C GLY A 508 -2.47 26.67 -11.84
N THR A 509 -1.35 26.04 -11.55
CA THR A 509 -1.20 24.58 -11.58
C THR A 509 -1.60 24.00 -10.23
N HIS A 510 -2.39 22.93 -10.27
CA HIS A 510 -2.81 22.13 -9.12
C HIS A 510 -2.33 20.69 -9.27
N VAL A 511 -2.04 20.03 -8.15
CA VAL A 511 -1.61 18.64 -8.12
C VAL A 511 -2.76 17.74 -7.67
N VAL A 512 -2.91 16.61 -8.36
CA VAL A 512 -3.85 15.55 -7.96
C VAL A 512 -3.07 14.25 -7.92
N ASP A 513 -3.00 13.64 -6.75
CA ASP A 513 -2.23 12.43 -6.52
C ASP A 513 -3.13 11.31 -6.03
N LEU A 514 -2.84 10.09 -6.50
CA LEU A 514 -3.46 8.87 -6.04
C LEU A 514 -2.41 8.04 -5.32
N TYR A 515 -2.73 7.58 -4.12
CA TYR A 515 -1.84 6.78 -3.28
C TYR A 515 -2.46 5.43 -2.97
N PRO A 516 -1.63 4.38 -2.70
CA PRO A 516 -2.13 3.16 -2.09
C PRO A 516 -2.96 3.47 -0.86
N LEU A 517 -3.99 2.66 -0.62
CA LEU A 517 -4.89 2.85 0.50
C LEU A 517 -4.90 1.60 1.38
N LEU A 518 -4.78 1.79 2.69
CA LEU A 518 -5.08 0.73 3.65
C LEU A 518 -6.56 0.77 4.01
N TYR A 519 -7.19 -0.38 3.87
CA TYR A 519 -8.57 -0.62 4.24
C TYR A 519 -8.62 -1.64 5.36
N THR A 520 -9.05 -1.23 6.55
CA THR A 520 -9.27 -2.16 7.67
C THR A 520 -10.74 -2.54 7.73
N ASN A 521 -11.03 -3.82 7.54
CA ASN A 521 -12.39 -4.35 7.55
C ASN A 521 -12.85 -4.86 8.92
N GLN A 522 -12.08 -4.58 9.99
CA GLN A 522 -12.35 -5.14 11.31
C GLN A 522 -13.02 -4.13 12.24
N PRO A 523 -14.30 -4.35 12.60
CA PRO A 523 -14.99 -3.55 13.62
C PRO A 523 -14.34 -3.60 15.00
N SER A 524 -13.52 -4.63 15.27
CA SER A 524 -12.90 -4.85 16.58
C SER A 524 -11.67 -3.99 16.84
N PHE A 525 -11.05 -3.40 15.82
CA PHE A 525 -9.86 -2.59 15.99
C PHE A 525 -10.14 -1.12 16.27
N THR A 526 -11.31 -0.67 15.95
CA THR A 526 -11.62 0.75 16.07
C THR A 526 -13.09 0.95 16.31
N ASN A 527 -13.40 1.78 17.28
CA ASN A 527 -14.65 2.52 17.27
C ASN A 527 -14.72 3.52 16.09
N THR A 528 -13.78 3.45 15.13
CA THR A 528 -13.79 4.25 13.91
C THR A 528 -14.28 3.39 12.77
N PRO A 529 -15.36 3.77 12.10
CA PRO A 529 -15.79 3.10 10.90
C PRO A 529 -14.74 3.32 9.81
N TYR A 530 -14.17 2.24 9.29
CA TYR A 530 -13.35 2.18 8.08
C TYR A 530 -12.11 3.10 8.07
N GLY A 531 -10.99 2.59 8.51
CA GLY A 531 -9.69 3.24 8.30
C GLY A 531 -9.29 3.20 6.83
N MET A 532 -9.87 4.08 6.01
CA MET A 532 -9.45 4.28 4.62
C MET A 532 -8.56 5.51 4.57
N VAL A 533 -7.25 5.30 4.58
CA VAL A 533 -6.28 6.39 4.59
C VAL A 533 -5.24 6.22 3.49
N PRO A 534 -4.81 7.33 2.85
CA PRO A 534 -3.68 7.28 1.93
C PRO A 534 -2.44 6.80 2.66
N VAL A 535 -1.72 5.82 2.11
CA VAL A 535 -0.44 5.35 2.64
C VAL A 535 0.67 5.97 1.82
N LEU A 536 1.24 7.05 2.32
CA LEU A 536 2.29 7.81 1.62
C LEU A 536 3.64 7.05 1.56
N SER A 537 3.85 6.10 2.48
CA SER A 537 5.03 5.23 2.53
C SER A 537 4.84 3.91 1.77
N GLY A 538 3.84 3.82 0.91
CA GLY A 538 3.46 2.56 0.24
C GLY A 538 4.53 1.91 -0.64
N ASP A 539 5.56 2.65 -1.02
CA ASP A 539 6.73 2.13 -1.74
C ASP A 539 7.74 1.39 -0.85
N ARG A 540 7.60 1.46 0.48
CA ARG A 540 8.57 0.94 1.48
C ARG A 540 7.93 0.14 2.59
N ASP A 541 6.74 0.53 3.01
CA ASP A 541 6.08 -0.03 4.19
C ASP A 541 4.57 -0.18 3.94
N LEU A 542 4.23 -1.21 3.15
CA LEU A 542 2.87 -1.58 2.81
C LEU A 542 2.78 -3.12 2.82
N PRO A 543 1.79 -3.72 3.51
CA PRO A 543 1.68 -5.19 3.62
C PRO A 543 1.68 -5.90 2.26
N GLY A 544 1.10 -5.28 1.23
CA GLY A 544 1.09 -5.83 -0.12
C GLY A 544 2.48 -6.16 -0.69
N LEU A 545 3.51 -5.39 -0.33
CA LEU A 545 4.88 -5.64 -0.80
C LEU A 545 5.42 -7.00 -0.34
N ALA A 546 5.09 -7.42 0.88
CA ALA A 546 5.48 -8.74 1.39
C ALA A 546 4.83 -9.90 0.63
N LEU A 547 3.74 -9.65 -0.07
CA LEU A 547 2.97 -10.58 -0.91
C LEU A 547 3.29 -10.42 -2.41
N GLY A 548 4.12 -9.45 -2.77
CA GLY A 548 4.52 -9.17 -4.16
C GLY A 548 3.61 -8.22 -4.92
N TYR A 549 2.64 -7.56 -4.26
CA TYR A 549 1.85 -6.49 -4.87
C TYR A 549 2.70 -5.24 -5.07
N LYS A 550 2.51 -4.56 -6.20
CA LYS A 550 3.24 -3.36 -6.60
C LYS A 550 2.27 -2.22 -6.85
N ILE A 551 1.57 -1.78 -5.80
CA ILE A 551 0.55 -0.74 -5.92
C ILE A 551 1.25 0.62 -6.07
N PRO A 552 1.09 1.34 -7.19
CA PRO A 552 1.81 2.57 -7.44
C PRO A 552 1.16 3.78 -6.80
N SER A 553 1.91 4.88 -6.78
CA SER A 553 1.33 6.22 -6.70
C SER A 553 1.19 6.81 -8.10
N VAL A 554 0.09 7.50 -8.36
CA VAL A 554 -0.23 8.09 -9.68
C VAL A 554 -0.36 9.59 -9.54
N HIS A 555 0.26 10.33 -10.45
CA HIS A 555 0.48 11.77 -10.33
C HIS A 555 -0.06 12.53 -11.53
N PHE A 556 -0.99 13.44 -11.29
CA PHE A 556 -1.57 14.32 -12.30
C PHE A 556 -1.36 15.78 -11.93
N THR A 557 -1.29 16.64 -12.93
CA THR A 557 -1.45 18.09 -12.76
C THR A 557 -2.57 18.58 -13.65
N ILE A 558 -3.34 19.55 -13.14
CA ILE A 558 -4.29 20.34 -13.91
C ILE A 558 -3.93 21.80 -13.82
N ARG A 559 -4.39 22.60 -14.78
CA ARG A 559 -4.25 24.05 -14.78
C ARG A 559 -5.62 24.69 -14.71
N ILE A 560 -5.82 25.56 -13.73
CA ILE A 560 -7.00 26.40 -13.63
C ILE A 560 -6.70 27.74 -14.32
N VAL A 561 -7.59 28.16 -15.20
CA VAL A 561 -7.59 29.46 -15.87
C VAL A 561 -8.80 30.27 -15.43
N LYS A 562 -8.68 31.61 -15.60
CA LYS A 562 -9.78 32.53 -15.30
C LYS A 562 -10.97 32.31 -16.24
#